data_28021f7627c555eccd6653d83a4e5db4
#
_entry.id   28021f7627c555eccd6653d83a4e5db4
#
_cell.length_a   1.000
_cell.length_b   1.000
_cell.length_c   1.000
_cell.angle_alpha   90.00
_cell.angle_beta   90.00
_cell.angle_gamma   90.00
#
_symmetry.space_group_name_H-M   'P 1'
#
loop_
_entity.id
_entity.type
_entity.pdbx_description
1 polymer ?
#
loop_
_entity_poly.entity_id
_entity_poly.type
_entity_poly.pdbx_seq_one_letter_code
_entity_poly.pdbx_strand_id
1 'polypeptide(L)'
;GAVIVASGFGGHGKKQNPMEEIDDLNVAVQIVVTFQRAGIKDIVVVCKEEKENLKKELRGFGVSFLNDAGNNEGEMFSGVKKGLSYLETRCERIFVCPVEIALFTKDTVEQLMKNPAKLVIPSVNYHAGHPILISASLVTSILGYQGEKGLRGAIQSLSVEPVYEVVEDEGILVRADSVKNSDEIVRQYGKTRMRATVKVRLTNRKPFFGPGMVTLLREIESLGSVREASEKTGISYSKAWSMIRDAEKESGQTLVERQPGGKFGGAAN
;
A
#
# COMPACT_ATOMS: atom_id res chain seq x y z
N GLY A 1 5.99 6.26 3.61
CA GLY A 1 5.23 5.37 2.73
C GLY A 1 4.55 4.24 3.45
N ALA A 2 3.77 3.44 2.74
CA ALA A 2 3.13 2.26 3.29
C ALA A 2 3.12 1.08 2.32
N VAL A 3 3.46 -0.11 2.82
CA VAL A 3 3.35 -1.41 2.14
C VAL A 3 2.14 -2.13 2.72
N ILE A 4 1.17 -2.44 1.87
CA ILE A 4 0.02 -3.29 2.20
C ILE A 4 0.26 -4.66 1.55
N VAL A 5 0.40 -5.70 2.35
CA VAL A 5 0.67 -7.05 1.85
C VAL A 5 -0.63 -7.82 1.75
N ALA A 6 -1.05 -8.08 0.52
CA ALA A 6 -2.24 -8.85 0.16
C ALA A 6 -1.90 -10.23 -0.47
N SER A 7 -0.61 -10.61 -0.42
CA SER A 7 -0.09 -11.91 -0.83
C SER A 7 0.27 -12.72 0.41
N GLY A 8 -0.26 -13.91 0.57
CA GLY A 8 0.07 -14.80 1.67
C GLY A 8 -1.14 -15.40 2.38
N PHE A 9 -0.87 -16.33 3.26
CA PHE A 9 -1.88 -16.99 4.06
C PHE A 9 -1.85 -16.46 5.49
N GLY A 10 -3.01 -16.23 6.05
CA GLY A 10 -3.12 -16.10 7.49
C GLY A 10 -2.63 -17.39 8.17
N GLY A 11 -1.96 -17.26 9.32
CA GLY A 11 -1.25 -18.34 10.04
C GLY A 11 -2.05 -19.58 10.44
N HIS A 12 -3.23 -19.80 9.87
CA HIS A 12 -4.09 -20.96 10.08
C HIS A 12 -4.63 -21.56 8.77
N GLY A 13 -3.93 -21.40 7.64
CA GLY A 13 -4.24 -22.07 6.39
C GLY A 13 -5.46 -21.55 5.62
N LYS A 14 -6.09 -20.47 6.05
CA LYS A 14 -7.15 -19.82 5.29
C LYS A 14 -6.58 -18.74 4.35
N LYS A 15 -6.95 -18.81 3.07
CA LYS A 15 -6.64 -17.74 2.10
C LYS A 15 -7.30 -16.45 2.56
N GLN A 16 -6.51 -15.40 2.74
CA GLN A 16 -7.01 -14.07 3.01
C GLN A 16 -7.63 -13.50 1.74
N ASN A 17 -8.83 -13.00 1.84
CA ASN A 17 -9.47 -12.29 0.75
C ASN A 17 -9.34 -10.78 0.97
N PRO A 18 -8.47 -10.07 0.21
CA PRO A 18 -8.32 -8.63 0.35
C PRO A 18 -9.57 -7.85 -0.06
N MET A 19 -10.57 -8.53 -0.61
CA MET A 19 -11.90 -7.99 -0.95
C MET A 19 -12.94 -8.27 0.14
N GLU A 20 -12.54 -8.76 1.30
CA GLU A 20 -13.43 -8.97 2.42
C GLU A 20 -14.01 -7.64 2.91
N GLU A 21 -15.31 -7.59 3.15
CA GLU A 21 -15.99 -6.38 3.57
C GLU A 21 -16.16 -6.36 5.09
N ILE A 22 -15.93 -5.19 5.67
CA ILE A 22 -16.22 -4.85 7.05
C ILE A 22 -17.10 -3.60 7.00
N ASP A 23 -18.34 -3.67 7.51
CA ASP A 23 -19.32 -2.55 7.44
C ASP A 23 -19.48 -2.01 5.99
N ASP A 24 -19.74 -2.88 5.02
CA ASP A 24 -19.91 -2.55 3.60
C ASP A 24 -18.67 -1.90 2.95
N LEU A 25 -17.51 -1.99 3.59
CA LEU A 25 -16.25 -1.48 3.07
C LEU A 25 -15.20 -2.57 2.90
N ASN A 26 -14.62 -2.63 1.72
CA ASN A 26 -13.50 -3.50 1.41
C ASN A 26 -12.29 -3.22 2.33
N VAL A 27 -11.73 -4.25 2.95
CA VAL A 27 -10.60 -4.12 3.91
C VAL A 27 -9.38 -3.40 3.33
N ALA A 28 -9.04 -3.66 2.08
CA ALA A 28 -7.91 -3.01 1.43
C ALA A 28 -8.18 -1.51 1.21
N VAL A 29 -9.40 -1.15 0.79
CA VAL A 29 -9.83 0.26 0.68
C VAL A 29 -9.76 0.94 2.05
N GLN A 30 -10.19 0.25 3.10
CA GLN A 30 -10.12 0.74 4.46
C GLN A 30 -8.70 1.13 4.88
N ILE A 31 -7.73 0.23 4.70
CA ILE A 31 -6.33 0.46 5.06
C ILE A 31 -5.77 1.63 4.26
N VAL A 32 -5.99 1.64 2.93
CA VAL A 32 -5.53 2.73 2.05
C VAL A 32 -6.07 4.08 2.51
N VAL A 33 -7.38 4.17 2.76
CA VAL A 33 -8.01 5.41 3.21
C VAL A 33 -7.47 5.85 4.58
N THR A 34 -7.23 4.91 5.51
CA THR A 34 -6.66 5.24 6.82
C THR A 34 -5.26 5.85 6.69
N PHE A 35 -4.39 5.24 5.89
CA PHE A 35 -3.06 5.79 5.62
C PHE A 35 -3.12 7.16 4.92
N GLN A 36 -3.95 7.32 3.90
CA GLN A 36 -4.10 8.60 3.20
C GLN A 36 -4.59 9.72 4.12
N ARG A 37 -5.52 9.42 5.02
CA ARG A 37 -6.00 10.38 6.02
C ARG A 37 -4.92 10.79 7.02
N ALA A 38 -3.97 9.91 7.32
CA ALA A 38 -2.78 10.21 8.11
C ALA A 38 -1.66 10.91 7.32
N GLY A 39 -1.91 11.27 6.04
CA GLY A 39 -0.97 12.00 5.20
C GLY A 39 0.03 11.13 4.44
N ILE A 40 -0.11 9.81 4.47
CA ILE A 40 0.75 8.90 3.70
C ILE A 40 0.36 8.97 2.22
N LYS A 41 1.33 9.32 1.37
CA LYS A 41 1.10 9.52 -0.08
C LYS A 41 1.57 8.33 -0.91
N ASP A 42 2.70 7.75 -0.56
CA ASP A 42 3.31 6.63 -1.28
C ASP A 42 2.82 5.32 -0.67
N ILE A 43 1.81 4.72 -1.29
CA ILE A 43 1.19 3.47 -0.83
C ILE A 43 1.35 2.42 -1.92
N VAL A 44 1.93 1.30 -1.57
CA VAL A 44 2.08 0.14 -2.46
C VAL A 44 1.29 -1.04 -1.93
N VAL A 45 0.56 -1.69 -2.83
CA VAL A 45 -0.18 -2.92 -2.55
C VAL A 45 0.55 -4.07 -3.24
N VAL A 46 1.03 -5.01 -2.45
CA VAL A 46 1.70 -6.21 -2.96
C VAL A 46 0.69 -7.35 -2.98
N CYS A 47 0.38 -7.87 -4.16
CA CYS A 47 -0.61 -8.92 -4.35
C CYS A 47 -0.23 -9.85 -5.50
N LYS A 48 -0.86 -11.03 -5.59
CA LYS A 48 -0.72 -11.91 -6.75
C LYS A 48 -1.40 -11.28 -7.98
N GLU A 49 -0.93 -11.65 -9.16
CA GLU A 49 -1.38 -11.11 -10.45
C GLU A 49 -2.90 -11.28 -10.67
N GLU A 50 -3.45 -12.38 -10.21
CA GLU A 50 -4.87 -12.76 -10.34
C GLU A 50 -5.86 -11.85 -9.59
N LYS A 51 -5.38 -10.84 -8.87
CA LYS A 51 -6.22 -9.93 -8.05
C LYS A 51 -6.75 -8.71 -8.83
N GLU A 52 -7.29 -8.93 -10.04
CA GLU A 52 -7.83 -7.86 -10.88
C GLU A 52 -8.96 -7.06 -10.20
N ASN A 53 -9.80 -7.72 -9.40
CA ASN A 53 -10.86 -7.03 -8.66
C ASN A 53 -10.29 -6.03 -7.65
N LEU A 54 -9.23 -6.41 -6.91
CA LEU A 54 -8.54 -5.53 -5.98
C LEU A 54 -7.94 -4.32 -6.69
N LYS A 55 -7.27 -4.52 -7.82
CA LYS A 55 -6.72 -3.45 -8.64
C LYS A 55 -7.82 -2.52 -9.14
N LYS A 56 -8.98 -3.06 -9.55
CA LYS A 56 -10.13 -2.28 -10.01
C LYS A 56 -10.70 -1.40 -8.90
N GLU A 57 -10.91 -1.95 -7.71
CA GLU A 57 -11.43 -1.21 -6.56
C GLU A 57 -10.50 -0.09 -6.12
N LEU A 58 -9.20 -0.34 -6.08
CA LEU A 58 -8.20 0.63 -5.63
C LEU A 58 -7.71 1.60 -6.70
N ARG A 59 -8.09 1.42 -7.98
CA ARG A 59 -7.61 2.23 -9.11
C ARG A 59 -7.76 3.74 -8.92
N GLY A 60 -8.77 4.19 -8.19
CA GLY A 60 -9.01 5.62 -7.97
C GLY A 60 -8.31 6.21 -6.75
N PHE A 61 -7.56 5.41 -6.00
CA PHE A 61 -6.95 5.82 -4.73
C PHE A 61 -5.48 6.26 -4.85
N GLY A 62 -4.89 6.21 -6.05
CA GLY A 62 -3.49 6.63 -6.24
C GLY A 62 -2.49 5.70 -5.56
N VAL A 63 -2.76 4.40 -5.53
CA VAL A 63 -1.85 3.37 -5.04
C VAL A 63 -1.08 2.71 -6.18
N SER A 64 0.13 2.23 -5.90
CA SER A 64 0.92 1.40 -6.82
C SER A 64 0.70 -0.08 -6.52
N PHE A 65 0.82 -0.95 -7.53
CA PHE A 65 0.68 -2.40 -7.38
C PHE A 65 1.98 -3.10 -7.71
N LEU A 66 2.37 -4.05 -6.87
CA LEU A 66 3.47 -4.95 -7.14
C LEU A 66 2.94 -6.38 -7.22
N ASN A 67 3.35 -7.07 -8.28
CA ASN A 67 3.02 -8.49 -8.43
C ASN A 67 3.94 -9.34 -7.55
N ASP A 68 3.36 -10.15 -6.69
CA ASP A 68 4.07 -11.19 -5.94
C ASP A 68 3.94 -12.53 -6.64
N ALA A 69 4.80 -12.74 -7.64
CA ALA A 69 4.89 -14.00 -8.38
C ALA A 69 5.55 -15.15 -7.60
N GLY A 70 5.74 -15.00 -6.28
CA GLY A 70 6.32 -16.03 -5.43
C GLY A 70 5.58 -17.36 -5.55
N ASN A 71 6.31 -18.43 -5.91
CA ASN A 71 5.76 -19.75 -6.17
C ASN A 71 5.38 -20.52 -4.90
N ASN A 72 5.71 -20.04 -3.72
CA ASN A 72 5.45 -20.72 -2.46
C ASN A 72 4.27 -20.10 -1.72
N GLU A 73 3.24 -20.88 -1.56
CA GLU A 73 2.13 -20.61 -0.68
C GLU A 73 2.64 -20.47 0.76
N GLY A 74 2.78 -19.25 1.26
CA GLY A 74 3.14 -19.02 2.66
C GLY A 74 4.08 -17.86 2.93
N GLU A 75 4.68 -17.24 1.93
CA GLU A 75 5.68 -16.18 2.17
C GLU A 75 5.11 -14.77 2.05
N MET A 76 4.26 -14.37 3.01
CA MET A 76 3.93 -12.96 3.21
C MET A 76 5.20 -12.07 3.28
N PHE A 77 6.31 -12.65 3.75
CA PHE A 77 7.59 -11.96 3.84
C PHE A 77 8.20 -11.61 2.48
N SER A 78 7.99 -12.41 1.43
CA SER A 78 8.37 -12.05 0.06
C SER A 78 7.67 -10.76 -0.37
N GLY A 79 6.38 -10.65 -0.13
CA GLY A 79 5.61 -9.44 -0.40
C GLY A 79 6.10 -8.24 0.39
N VAL A 80 6.45 -8.43 1.67
CA VAL A 80 7.06 -7.37 2.50
C VAL A 80 8.37 -6.89 1.89
N LYS A 81 9.28 -7.81 1.53
CA LYS A 81 10.57 -7.47 0.91
C LYS A 81 10.39 -6.67 -0.38
N LYS A 82 9.48 -7.09 -1.26
CA LYS A 82 9.18 -6.37 -2.51
C LYS A 82 8.68 -4.95 -2.25
N GLY A 83 7.74 -4.80 -1.35
CA GLY A 83 7.18 -3.49 -0.99
C GLY A 83 8.22 -2.57 -0.37
N LEU A 84 9.04 -3.08 0.55
CA LEU A 84 10.12 -2.33 1.19
C LEU A 84 11.17 -1.88 0.17
N SER A 85 11.65 -2.79 -0.70
CA SER A 85 12.61 -2.47 -1.75
C SER A 85 12.08 -1.40 -2.72
N TYR A 86 10.78 -1.42 -3.02
CA TYR A 86 10.16 -0.43 -3.89
C TYR A 86 10.10 0.98 -3.26
N LEU A 87 9.89 1.05 -1.93
CA LEU A 87 9.75 2.33 -1.21
C LEU A 87 11.06 2.83 -0.57
N GLU A 88 12.10 2.02 -0.49
CA GLU A 88 13.35 2.32 0.20
C GLU A 88 13.97 3.65 -0.24
N THR A 89 13.99 3.93 -1.54
CA THR A 89 14.57 5.16 -2.11
C THR A 89 13.60 6.33 -2.18
N ARG A 90 12.31 6.11 -1.88
CA ARG A 90 11.23 7.09 -2.01
C ARG A 90 10.77 7.66 -0.68
N CYS A 91 11.00 6.91 0.41
CA CYS A 91 10.45 7.23 1.72
C CYS A 91 11.50 7.01 2.80
N GLU A 92 11.62 7.95 3.73
CA GLU A 92 12.50 7.81 4.90
C GLU A 92 11.99 6.76 5.90
N ARG A 93 10.66 6.61 5.97
CA ARG A 93 9.99 5.68 6.88
C ARG A 93 8.83 5.00 6.17
N ILE A 94 8.69 3.70 6.42
CA ILE A 94 7.75 2.85 5.69
C ILE A 94 6.92 2.04 6.67
N PHE A 95 5.60 2.15 6.59
CA PHE A 95 4.68 1.27 7.27
C PHE A 95 4.60 -0.08 6.57
N VAL A 96 4.50 -1.15 7.34
CA VAL A 96 4.19 -2.50 6.84
C VAL A 96 2.92 -2.98 7.50
N CYS A 97 1.92 -3.31 6.68
CA CYS A 97 0.61 -3.73 7.14
C CYS A 97 0.10 -4.95 6.35
N PRO A 98 -0.19 -6.06 7.02
CA PRO A 98 -0.96 -7.15 6.41
C PRO A 98 -2.39 -6.69 6.10
N VAL A 99 -2.94 -7.13 4.97
CA VAL A 99 -4.30 -6.74 4.56
C VAL A 99 -5.40 -7.20 5.53
N GLU A 100 -5.11 -8.21 6.34
CA GLU A 100 -6.04 -8.70 7.35
C GLU A 100 -6.22 -7.80 8.57
N ILE A 101 -5.30 -6.87 8.82
CA ILE A 101 -5.39 -5.93 9.95
C ILE A 101 -5.82 -4.57 9.40
N ALA A 102 -7.13 -4.32 9.40
CA ALA A 102 -7.71 -3.17 8.72
C ALA A 102 -8.40 -2.16 9.65
N LEU A 103 -8.50 -2.47 10.93
CA LEU A 103 -9.32 -1.68 11.85
C LEU A 103 -8.53 -0.64 12.67
N PHE A 104 -7.23 -0.54 12.50
CA PHE A 104 -6.43 0.52 13.13
C PHE A 104 -6.87 1.91 12.67
N THR A 105 -6.68 2.89 13.54
CA THR A 105 -7.15 4.26 13.31
C THR A 105 -6.07 5.15 12.69
N LYS A 106 -6.53 6.28 12.13
CA LYS A 106 -5.64 7.38 11.69
C LYS A 106 -4.76 7.88 12.84
N ASP A 107 -5.33 8.03 14.03
CA ASP A 107 -4.65 8.58 15.21
C ASP A 107 -3.50 7.66 15.64
N THR A 108 -3.69 6.34 15.54
CA THR A 108 -2.61 5.36 15.73
C THR A 108 -1.47 5.58 14.73
N VAL A 109 -1.78 5.73 13.44
CA VAL A 109 -0.74 5.98 12.42
C VAL A 109 0.02 7.28 12.72
N GLU A 110 -0.68 8.35 13.07
CA GLU A 110 -0.08 9.65 13.42
C GLU A 110 0.78 9.55 14.70
N GLN A 111 0.34 8.78 15.70
CA GLN A 111 1.10 8.56 16.92
C GLN A 111 2.41 7.83 16.62
N LEU A 112 2.37 6.76 15.84
CA LEU A 112 3.58 6.04 15.42
C LEU A 112 4.54 6.93 14.62
N MET A 113 4.03 7.81 13.76
CA MET A 113 4.88 8.75 13.01
C MET A 113 5.59 9.78 13.89
N LYS A 114 5.04 10.15 15.03
CA LYS A 114 5.66 11.09 15.97
C LYS A 114 6.84 10.47 16.73
N ASN A 115 6.85 9.14 16.88
CA ASN A 115 7.95 8.45 17.55
C ASN A 115 9.21 8.47 16.65
N PRO A 116 10.37 8.99 17.12
CA PRO A 116 11.57 9.15 16.29
C PRO A 116 12.37 7.86 16.09
N ALA A 117 12.01 6.75 16.74
CA ALA A 117 12.75 5.50 16.66
C ALA A 117 12.75 4.92 15.23
N LYS A 118 13.81 4.21 14.88
CA LYS A 118 13.98 3.58 13.56
C LYS A 118 13.02 2.42 13.32
N LEU A 119 12.53 1.80 14.39
CA LEU A 119 11.58 0.68 14.34
C LEU A 119 10.55 0.87 15.43
N VAL A 120 9.30 1.08 15.06
CA VAL A 120 8.18 1.33 15.97
C VAL A 120 7.09 0.30 15.72
N ILE A 121 6.67 -0.37 16.77
CA ILE A 121 5.62 -1.39 16.74
C ILE A 121 4.49 -0.94 17.67
N PRO A 122 3.25 -0.78 17.19
CA PRO A 122 2.15 -0.45 18.09
C PRO A 122 1.85 -1.60 19.03
N SER A 123 1.50 -1.27 20.27
CA SER A 123 1.10 -2.26 21.26
C SER A 123 -0.13 -1.80 22.06
N VAL A 124 -1.02 -2.73 22.37
CA VAL A 124 -2.16 -2.55 23.24
C VAL A 124 -2.24 -3.73 24.21
N ASN A 125 -2.45 -3.47 25.48
CA ASN A 125 -2.51 -4.52 26.51
C ASN A 125 -1.32 -5.52 26.44
N TYR A 126 -0.09 -5.01 26.23
CA TYR A 126 1.14 -5.81 26.05
C TYR A 126 1.18 -6.70 24.81
N HIS A 127 0.26 -6.54 23.87
CA HIS A 127 0.25 -7.27 22.61
C HIS A 127 0.69 -6.35 21.46
N ALA A 128 1.73 -6.77 20.75
CA ALA A 128 2.24 -6.08 19.58
C ALA A 128 1.32 -6.29 18.36
N GLY A 129 1.06 -5.24 17.60
CA GLY A 129 0.15 -5.25 16.45
C GLY A 129 0.72 -4.62 15.19
N HIS A 130 -0.17 -4.25 14.30
CA HIS A 130 0.12 -3.57 13.04
C HIS A 130 -0.67 -2.25 12.92
N PRO A 131 -0.17 -1.32 12.07
CA PRO A 131 0.98 -1.39 11.17
C PRO A 131 2.32 -1.17 11.89
N ILE A 132 3.40 -1.80 11.41
CA ILE A 132 4.75 -1.60 11.92
C ILE A 132 5.41 -0.47 11.12
N LEU A 133 6.10 0.46 11.77
CA LEU A 133 6.82 1.55 11.13
C LEU A 133 8.33 1.28 11.15
N ILE A 134 8.95 1.26 9.97
CA ILE A 134 10.34 0.88 9.73
C ILE A 134 11.07 2.03 9.05
N SER A 135 12.24 2.42 9.55
CA SER A 135 13.12 3.36 8.84
C SER A 135 13.70 2.73 7.58
N ALA A 136 13.81 3.49 6.50
CA ALA A 136 14.47 3.05 5.26
C ALA A 136 15.90 2.54 5.52
N SER A 137 16.60 3.10 6.50
CA SER A 137 17.95 2.65 6.86
C SER A 137 18.06 1.20 7.34
N LEU A 138 16.95 0.56 7.70
CA LEU A 138 16.88 -0.85 8.12
C LEU A 138 16.49 -1.79 6.98
N VAL A 139 16.03 -1.25 5.84
CA VAL A 139 15.46 -2.05 4.74
C VAL A 139 16.50 -3.01 4.18
N THR A 140 17.71 -2.56 3.86
CA THR A 140 18.76 -3.44 3.34
C THR A 140 19.03 -4.64 4.22
N SER A 141 19.05 -4.47 5.57
CA SER A 141 19.21 -5.58 6.51
C SER A 141 18.03 -6.54 6.49
N ILE A 142 16.81 -6.02 6.38
CA ILE A 142 15.58 -6.84 6.27
C ILE A 142 15.57 -7.62 4.95
N LEU A 143 15.96 -7.01 3.83
CA LEU A 143 16.05 -7.65 2.53
C LEU A 143 17.08 -8.80 2.52
N GLY A 144 18.20 -8.61 3.22
CA GLY A 144 19.26 -9.61 3.37
C GLY A 144 18.92 -10.81 4.26
N TYR A 145 17.86 -10.72 5.06
CA TYR A 145 17.48 -11.81 5.96
C TYR A 145 16.96 -13.04 5.20
N GLN A 146 17.57 -14.21 5.48
CA GLN A 146 17.26 -15.50 4.85
C GLN A 146 16.75 -16.56 5.86
N GLY A 147 16.59 -16.15 7.12
CA GLY A 147 16.15 -17.09 8.17
C GLY A 147 14.65 -17.35 8.14
N GLU A 148 14.23 -18.27 9.00
CA GLU A 148 12.83 -18.60 9.22
C GLU A 148 12.10 -17.47 10.00
N LYS A 149 10.80 -17.58 10.23
CA LYS A 149 9.91 -16.63 10.94
C LYS A 149 9.65 -15.29 10.22
N GLY A 150 9.99 -15.17 8.93
CA GLY A 150 9.62 -14.04 8.09
C GLY A 150 10.04 -12.67 8.65
N LEU A 151 9.15 -11.67 8.58
CA LEU A 151 9.44 -10.32 9.06
C LEU A 151 9.80 -10.29 10.56
N ARG A 152 9.16 -11.12 11.37
CA ARG A 152 9.48 -11.21 12.81
C ARG A 152 10.92 -11.66 13.03
N GLY A 153 11.39 -12.67 12.32
CA GLY A 153 12.77 -13.13 12.38
C GLY A 153 13.75 -12.08 11.88
N ALA A 154 13.40 -11.40 10.77
CA ALA A 154 14.21 -10.30 10.25
C ALA A 154 14.35 -9.17 11.26
N ILE A 155 13.26 -8.75 11.91
CA ILE A 155 13.27 -7.73 12.97
C ILE A 155 14.16 -8.18 14.15
N GLN A 156 14.03 -9.42 14.59
CA GLN A 156 14.85 -9.97 15.70
C GLN A 156 16.34 -10.07 15.37
N SER A 157 16.71 -10.10 14.09
CA SER A 157 18.12 -10.13 13.66
C SER A 157 18.75 -8.74 13.52
N LEU A 158 17.95 -7.67 13.63
CA LEU A 158 18.47 -6.31 13.57
C LEU A 158 19.27 -5.98 14.84
N SER A 159 20.28 -5.14 14.68
CA SER A 159 21.03 -4.55 15.82
C SER A 159 20.29 -3.39 16.50
N VAL A 160 19.04 -3.15 16.11
CA VAL A 160 18.19 -2.06 16.62
C VAL A 160 17.01 -2.70 17.36
N GLU A 161 16.86 -2.34 18.64
CA GLU A 161 15.70 -2.77 19.42
C GLU A 161 14.43 -2.04 18.96
N PRO A 162 13.30 -2.76 18.80
CA PRO A 162 12.03 -2.12 18.49
C PRO A 162 11.51 -1.31 19.67
N VAL A 163 10.96 -0.14 19.38
CA VAL A 163 10.19 0.63 20.37
C VAL A 163 8.72 0.21 20.24
N TYR A 164 8.17 -0.27 21.36
CA TYR A 164 6.75 -0.59 21.43
C TYR A 164 5.97 0.66 21.85
N GLU A 165 5.25 1.23 20.92
CA GLU A 165 4.41 2.41 21.14
C GLU A 165 3.05 1.97 21.69
N VAL A 166 2.71 2.38 22.90
CA VAL A 166 1.43 2.04 23.52
C VAL A 166 0.33 2.90 22.94
N VAL A 167 -0.68 2.26 22.37
CA VAL A 167 -1.84 2.92 21.76
C VAL A 167 -3.16 2.42 22.38
N GLU A 168 -4.19 3.27 22.39
CA GLU A 168 -5.54 2.91 22.85
C GLU A 168 -6.40 2.43 21.67
N ASP A 169 -5.86 1.54 20.83
CA ASP A 169 -6.49 1.10 19.58
C ASP A 169 -6.37 -0.42 19.43
N GLU A 170 -7.37 -1.13 19.86
CA GLU A 170 -7.42 -2.60 19.70
C GLU A 170 -7.47 -3.05 18.24
N GLY A 171 -7.83 -2.15 17.31
CA GLY A 171 -7.84 -2.41 15.88
C GLY A 171 -6.49 -2.83 15.29
N ILE A 172 -5.38 -2.54 16.00
CA ILE A 172 -4.03 -3.00 15.62
C ILE A 172 -3.88 -4.53 15.70
N LEU A 173 -4.75 -5.22 16.42
CA LEU A 173 -4.72 -6.67 16.63
C LEU A 173 -5.86 -7.39 15.90
N VAL A 174 -6.91 -6.66 15.50
CA VAL A 174 -8.14 -7.27 15.00
C VAL A 174 -7.99 -7.69 13.55
N ARG A 175 -8.16 -8.97 13.30
CA ARG A 175 -8.14 -9.56 11.96
C ARG A 175 -9.52 -9.45 11.30
N ALA A 176 -9.54 -9.20 10.00
CA ALA A 176 -10.77 -9.07 9.21
C ALA A 176 -11.69 -10.31 9.31
N ASP A 177 -11.10 -11.52 9.37
CA ASP A 177 -11.85 -12.76 9.49
C ASP A 177 -12.50 -12.97 10.88
N SER A 178 -11.99 -12.33 11.92
CA SER A 178 -12.56 -12.39 13.27
C SER A 178 -13.74 -11.42 13.46
N VAL A 179 -13.80 -10.33 12.69
CA VAL A 179 -14.83 -9.30 12.80
C VAL A 179 -16.20 -9.83 12.38
N LYS A 180 -16.26 -10.73 11.41
CA LYS A 180 -17.53 -11.35 10.95
C LYS A 180 -18.35 -12.05 12.06
N ASN A 181 -17.69 -12.38 13.16
CA ASN A 181 -18.28 -13.09 14.28
C ASN A 181 -18.55 -12.21 15.51
N SER A 182 -18.31 -10.88 15.42
CA SER A 182 -18.38 -9.99 16.59
C SER A 182 -18.98 -8.64 16.24
N ASP A 183 -20.32 -8.59 16.28
CA ASP A 183 -21.11 -7.36 16.08
C ASP A 183 -20.68 -6.18 16.97
N GLU A 184 -20.06 -6.45 18.10
CA GLU A 184 -19.65 -5.44 19.07
C GLU A 184 -18.39 -4.69 18.60
N ILE A 185 -17.44 -5.39 18.02
CA ILE A 185 -16.21 -4.80 17.43
C ILE A 185 -16.60 -3.92 16.24
N VAL A 186 -17.47 -4.42 15.37
CA VAL A 186 -17.99 -3.67 14.23
C VAL A 186 -18.71 -2.41 14.68
N ARG A 187 -19.52 -2.46 15.74
CA ARG A 187 -20.20 -1.28 16.30
C ARG A 187 -19.25 -0.27 16.90
N GLN A 188 -18.20 -0.71 17.60
CA GLN A 188 -17.22 0.17 18.23
C GLN A 188 -16.38 0.89 17.16
N TYR A 189 -15.85 0.16 16.17
CA TYR A 189 -15.03 0.71 15.10
C TYR A 189 -15.85 1.35 13.96
N GLY A 190 -17.07 0.89 13.70
CA GLY A 190 -17.98 1.47 12.71
C GLY A 190 -18.52 2.84 13.10
N LYS A 191 -18.87 3.05 14.38
CA LYS A 191 -19.47 4.31 14.86
C LYS A 191 -18.52 5.53 14.79
N THR A 192 -17.21 5.34 14.81
CA THR A 192 -16.22 6.42 14.78
C THR A 192 -15.88 6.90 13.36
N ARG A 193 -16.55 6.40 12.32
CA ARG A 193 -16.08 6.53 10.92
C ARG A 193 -17.05 7.31 10.03
N MET A 194 -17.25 8.57 10.37
CA MET A 194 -17.72 9.50 9.33
C MET A 194 -16.59 9.68 8.30
N ARG A 195 -16.80 9.29 7.03
CA ARG A 195 -15.82 9.39 5.96
C ARG A 195 -16.30 10.35 4.90
N ALA A 196 -15.50 11.37 4.64
CA ALA A 196 -15.62 12.15 3.43
C ALA A 196 -14.45 11.78 2.51
N THR A 197 -14.73 11.21 1.35
CA THR A 197 -13.71 10.98 0.32
C THR A 197 -13.83 12.09 -0.70
N VAL A 198 -12.80 12.93 -0.81
CA VAL A 198 -12.73 13.99 -1.83
C VAL A 198 -11.76 13.55 -2.92
N LYS A 199 -12.27 13.35 -4.13
CA LYS A 199 -11.46 13.11 -5.33
C LYS A 199 -11.34 14.42 -6.10
N VAL A 200 -10.19 15.06 -6.06
CA VAL A 200 -9.92 16.27 -6.86
C VAL A 200 -9.63 15.85 -8.29
N ARG A 201 -10.34 16.47 -9.23
CA ARG A 201 -10.13 16.29 -10.67
C ARG A 201 -10.08 17.65 -11.33
N LEU A 202 -9.17 17.82 -12.27
CA LEU A 202 -9.23 18.96 -13.18
C LEU A 202 -10.21 18.62 -14.32
N THR A 203 -11.13 19.52 -14.54
CA THR A 203 -12.21 19.33 -15.52
C THR A 203 -12.28 20.56 -16.40
N ASN A 204 -12.25 20.37 -17.73
CA ASN A 204 -12.73 21.33 -18.69
C ASN A 204 -14.12 20.82 -19.14
N ARG A 205 -14.35 20.43 -20.36
CA ARG A 205 -15.62 19.79 -20.76
C ARG A 205 -15.79 18.38 -20.19
N LYS A 206 -14.68 17.70 -19.94
CA LYS A 206 -14.60 16.36 -19.32
C LYS A 206 -13.46 16.34 -18.30
N PRO A 207 -13.53 15.47 -17.28
CA PRO A 207 -12.40 15.26 -16.40
C PRO A 207 -11.19 14.74 -17.18
N PHE A 208 -10.07 15.44 -17.12
CA PHE A 208 -8.84 15.07 -17.84
C PHE A 208 -7.65 14.78 -16.92
N PHE A 209 -7.67 15.23 -15.68
CA PHE A 209 -6.61 14.99 -14.72
C PHE A 209 -7.19 14.61 -13.36
N GLY A 210 -6.62 13.63 -12.68
CA GLY A 210 -7.11 13.15 -11.40
C GLY A 210 -6.10 12.22 -10.71
N PRO A 211 -6.45 11.61 -9.57
CA PRO A 211 -5.52 10.79 -8.78
C PRO A 211 -4.81 9.69 -9.57
N GLY A 212 -5.54 8.96 -10.41
CA GLY A 212 -4.93 7.91 -11.26
C GLY A 212 -3.92 8.44 -12.28
N MET A 213 -4.09 9.68 -12.76
CA MET A 213 -3.12 10.33 -13.65
C MET A 213 -1.86 10.72 -12.88
N VAL A 214 -2.00 11.27 -11.67
CA VAL A 214 -0.86 11.62 -10.80
C VAL A 214 0.01 10.38 -10.54
N THR A 215 -0.62 9.26 -10.17
CA THR A 215 0.09 8.01 -9.93
C THR A 215 0.78 7.50 -11.18
N LEU A 216 0.08 7.52 -12.33
CA LEU A 216 0.66 7.09 -13.61
C LEU A 216 1.89 7.91 -13.97
N LEU A 217 1.83 9.25 -13.89
CA LEU A 217 2.96 10.12 -14.22
C LEU A 217 4.15 9.92 -13.28
N ARG A 218 3.93 9.73 -11.97
CA ARG A 218 4.99 9.41 -11.02
C ARG A 218 5.69 8.09 -11.34
N GLU A 219 4.92 7.08 -11.74
CA GLU A 219 5.50 5.80 -12.14
C GLU A 219 6.27 5.91 -13.47
N ILE A 220 5.77 6.72 -14.43
CA ILE A 220 6.50 6.99 -15.68
C ILE A 220 7.83 7.68 -15.38
N GLU A 221 7.83 8.71 -14.55
CA GLU A 221 9.04 9.43 -14.15
C GLU A 221 10.06 8.49 -13.48
N SER A 222 9.57 7.59 -12.63
CA SER A 222 10.44 6.63 -11.91
C SER A 222 11.00 5.51 -12.78
N LEU A 223 10.22 5.02 -13.77
CA LEU A 223 10.54 3.82 -14.56
C LEU A 223 11.03 4.15 -15.97
N GLY A 224 10.81 5.38 -16.44
CA GLY A 224 11.08 5.76 -17.82
C GLY A 224 10.23 5.02 -18.86
N SER A 225 9.12 4.37 -18.43
CA SER A 225 8.33 3.49 -19.29
C SER A 225 6.84 3.59 -18.99
N VAL A 226 6.05 4.04 -19.98
CA VAL A 226 4.58 4.06 -19.87
C VAL A 226 4.00 2.65 -19.73
N ARG A 227 4.64 1.66 -20.34
CA ARG A 227 4.20 0.27 -20.27
C ARG A 227 4.31 -0.27 -18.85
N GLU A 228 5.51 -0.19 -18.25
CA GLU A 228 5.74 -0.65 -16.90
C GLU A 228 4.93 0.14 -15.87
N ALA A 229 4.83 1.47 -16.05
CA ALA A 229 4.00 2.32 -15.21
C ALA A 229 2.52 1.93 -15.29
N SER A 230 2.01 1.60 -16.47
CA SER A 230 0.63 1.17 -16.63
C SER A 230 0.35 -0.17 -15.95
N GLU A 231 1.26 -1.12 -16.05
CA GLU A 231 1.17 -2.40 -15.35
C GLU A 231 1.15 -2.20 -13.82
N LYS A 232 2.06 -1.37 -13.29
CA LYS A 232 2.12 -1.07 -11.84
C LYS A 232 0.90 -0.33 -11.29
N THR A 233 0.30 0.55 -12.11
CA THR A 233 -0.87 1.32 -11.69
C THR A 233 -2.20 0.60 -11.93
N GLY A 234 -2.17 -0.61 -12.51
CA GLY A 234 -3.38 -1.36 -12.87
C GLY A 234 -4.21 -0.69 -13.98
N ILE A 235 -3.59 0.18 -14.79
CA ILE A 235 -4.22 0.86 -15.93
C ILE A 235 -3.76 0.15 -17.20
N SER A 236 -4.67 -0.20 -18.12
CA SER A 236 -4.23 -0.78 -19.39
C SER A 236 -3.39 0.20 -20.19
N TYR A 237 -2.39 -0.28 -20.92
CA TYR A 237 -1.48 0.53 -21.72
C TYR A 237 -2.19 1.52 -22.67
N SER A 238 -3.23 1.04 -23.38
CA SER A 238 -4.04 1.88 -24.25
C SER A 238 -4.79 2.97 -23.48
N LYS A 239 -5.27 2.66 -22.28
CA LYS A 239 -5.95 3.63 -21.40
C LYS A 239 -4.96 4.66 -20.84
N ALA A 240 -3.76 4.24 -20.46
CA ALA A 240 -2.70 5.15 -20.02
C ALA A 240 -2.39 6.19 -21.08
N TRP A 241 -2.16 5.77 -22.31
CA TRP A 241 -1.93 6.68 -23.44
C TRP A 241 -3.12 7.59 -23.77
N SER A 242 -4.36 7.09 -23.64
CA SER A 242 -5.53 7.94 -23.81
C SER A 242 -5.56 9.04 -22.74
N MET A 243 -5.30 8.68 -21.48
CA MET A 243 -5.28 9.63 -20.36
C MET A 243 -4.19 10.71 -20.55
N ILE A 244 -2.99 10.32 -20.96
CA ILE A 244 -1.88 11.25 -21.21
C ILE A 244 -2.27 12.22 -22.34
N ARG A 245 -2.72 11.72 -23.49
CA ARG A 245 -3.13 12.57 -24.62
C ARG A 245 -4.26 13.53 -24.28
N ASP A 246 -5.27 13.05 -23.53
CA ASP A 246 -6.38 13.88 -23.11
C ASP A 246 -5.90 15.00 -22.17
N ALA A 247 -4.99 14.69 -21.24
CA ALA A 247 -4.43 15.67 -20.32
C ALA A 247 -3.51 16.67 -21.02
N GLU A 248 -2.65 16.23 -21.93
CA GLU A 248 -1.80 17.11 -22.76
C GLU A 248 -2.64 18.05 -23.63
N LYS A 249 -3.69 17.53 -24.26
CA LYS A 249 -4.61 18.32 -25.08
C LYS A 249 -5.35 19.41 -24.29
N GLU A 250 -5.84 19.05 -23.10
CA GLU A 250 -6.65 19.97 -22.28
C GLU A 250 -5.78 20.98 -21.50
N SER A 251 -4.55 20.61 -21.13
CA SER A 251 -3.60 21.51 -20.44
C SER A 251 -2.78 22.37 -21.41
N GLY A 252 -2.64 21.95 -22.65
CA GLY A 252 -1.73 22.57 -23.63
C GLY A 252 -0.24 22.33 -23.31
N GLN A 253 0.08 21.37 -22.42
CA GLN A 253 1.44 21.07 -22.00
C GLN A 253 1.79 19.62 -22.35
N THR A 254 3.01 19.36 -22.78
CA THR A 254 3.54 18.00 -22.91
C THR A 254 3.83 17.47 -21.50
N LEU A 255 3.21 16.36 -21.15
CA LEU A 255 3.38 15.72 -19.84
C LEU A 255 4.36 14.55 -19.89
N VAL A 256 4.54 13.94 -21.08
CA VAL A 256 5.44 12.81 -21.28
C VAL A 256 6.26 13.04 -22.55
N GLU A 257 7.56 13.23 -22.38
CA GLU A 257 8.47 13.31 -23.50
C GLU A 257 8.74 11.91 -24.08
N ARG A 258 8.67 11.81 -25.42
CA ARG A 258 8.84 10.55 -26.13
C ARG A 258 10.21 10.50 -26.74
N GLN A 259 11.00 9.54 -26.33
CA GLN A 259 12.23 9.22 -27.04
C GLN A 259 11.93 8.18 -28.13
N PRO A 260 12.35 8.40 -29.39
CA PRO A 260 12.20 7.42 -30.46
C PRO A 260 12.90 6.13 -30.06
N GLY A 261 12.16 5.03 -29.99
CA GLY A 261 12.69 3.75 -29.54
C GLY A 261 13.68 3.13 -30.50
N GLY A 262 14.81 2.68 -29.98
CA GLY A 262 15.65 1.70 -30.63
C GLY A 262 15.03 0.30 -30.60
N LYS A 263 15.77 -0.73 -31.04
CA LYS A 263 15.33 -2.13 -31.23
C LYS A 263 14.68 -2.82 -30.02
N PHE A 264 14.58 -2.16 -28.84
CA PHE A 264 14.05 -2.69 -27.56
C PHE A 264 12.95 -1.84 -26.90
N GLY A 265 12.34 -0.90 -27.63
CA GLY A 265 11.27 -0.04 -27.11
C GLY A 265 11.76 1.35 -26.71
N GLY A 266 10.91 2.39 -26.85
CA GLY A 266 11.23 3.77 -26.49
C GLY A 266 11.08 4.03 -25.01
N ALA A 267 12.00 4.82 -24.44
CA ALA A 267 11.85 5.37 -23.10
C ALA A 267 10.86 6.55 -23.09
N ALA A 268 10.20 6.78 -21.97
CA ALA A 268 9.34 7.92 -21.73
C ALA A 268 9.73 8.53 -20.38
N ASN A 269 9.94 9.83 -20.36
CA ASN A 269 10.19 10.65 -19.15
C ASN A 269 9.08 11.67 -18.97
#